data_eb13d9e8dbb64bac443402667223f221
#
_entry.id   eb13d9e8dbb64bac443402667223f221
#
_cell.length_a   1.000
_cell.length_b   1.000
_cell.length_c   1.000
_cell.angle_alpha   90.00
_cell.angle_beta   90.00
_cell.angle_gamma   90.00
#
_symmetry.space_group_name_H-M   'P 1'
#
loop_
_entity.id
_entity.type
_entity.pdbx_description
1 polymer ?
#
loop_
_entity_poly.entity_id
_entity_poly.type
_entity_poly.pdbx_seq_one_letter_code
_entity_poly.pdbx_strand_id
1 'polypeptide(L)'
;MPAPPVSLDQFRQDAAGIAGAKIRIARMPELLQRFCHCPPEPGYEIKKAGHFSASDFSIPFLNQSELDRLNQFKVLKKQVEWTCGRFVVKSLARDALAPKTPLTDICIQYKPQGAPFLKDFPDYSLTLSHSGSLTAVALATVPGLVLGIDVEAVGPMPDDAFMATAFTKREILGMASTPADVFQCWTLKEAYLKFIGKGFYESLHHVEILGGKIIHHNAPQPVTARAWLVDNGYALGLVLSNRGQKYIPQTGGF
;
A
#
# COMPACT_ATOMS: atom_id res chain seq x y z
N MET A 1 -10.76 22.13 0.06
CA MET A 1 -9.94 22.02 -1.15
C MET A 1 -8.95 20.88 -0.94
N PRO A 2 -8.74 20.00 -1.93
CA PRO A 2 -7.70 18.99 -1.83
C PRO A 2 -6.34 19.68 -1.67
N ALA A 3 -5.44 19.04 -0.92
CA ALA A 3 -4.07 19.52 -0.82
C ALA A 3 -3.41 19.45 -2.22
N PRO A 4 -2.56 20.42 -2.58
CA PRO A 4 -1.85 20.38 -3.86
C PRO A 4 -0.99 19.11 -3.95
N PRO A 5 -0.75 18.61 -5.19
CA PRO A 5 0.14 17.47 -5.39
C PRO A 5 1.55 17.76 -4.86
N VAL A 6 2.13 16.78 -4.16
CA VAL A 6 3.51 16.86 -3.66
C VAL A 6 4.44 15.98 -4.48
N SER A 7 5.69 16.39 -4.64
CA SER A 7 6.72 15.52 -5.23
C SER A 7 7.00 14.32 -4.32
N LEU A 8 7.60 13.26 -4.87
CA LEU A 8 8.03 12.11 -4.06
C LEU A 8 9.02 12.52 -2.95
N ASP A 9 9.86 13.52 -3.19
CA ASP A 9 10.83 13.99 -2.20
C ASP A 9 10.15 14.77 -1.08
N GLN A 10 9.18 15.63 -1.39
CA GLN A 10 8.35 16.30 -0.39
C GLN A 10 7.58 15.28 0.43
N PHE A 11 6.95 14.29 -0.22
CA PHE A 11 6.27 13.20 0.49
C PHE A 11 7.22 12.45 1.43
N ARG A 12 8.46 12.16 1.01
CA ARG A 12 9.46 11.48 1.87
C ARG A 12 9.77 12.29 3.12
N GLN A 13 9.85 13.62 3.01
CA GLN A 13 10.04 14.52 4.15
C GLN A 13 8.83 14.49 5.08
N ASP A 14 7.62 14.60 4.55
CA ASP A 14 6.38 14.55 5.34
C ASP A 14 6.24 13.20 6.06
N ALA A 15 6.54 12.11 5.36
CA ALA A 15 6.48 10.76 5.89
C ALA A 15 7.54 10.49 6.97
N ALA A 16 8.72 11.12 6.87
CA ALA A 16 9.78 11.00 7.88
C ALA A 16 9.36 11.55 9.25
N GLY A 17 8.43 12.49 9.29
CA GLY A 17 7.84 13.03 10.52
C GLY A 17 6.81 12.12 11.21
N ILE A 18 6.47 10.97 10.64
CA ILE A 18 5.49 10.05 11.24
C ILE A 18 6.18 9.18 12.29
N ALA A 19 5.90 9.47 13.56
CA ALA A 19 6.52 8.77 14.68
C ALA A 19 6.21 7.26 14.68
N GLY A 20 7.22 6.44 14.86
CA GLY A 20 7.09 4.99 14.98
C GLY A 20 6.82 4.24 13.67
N ALA A 21 6.83 4.92 12.53
CA ALA A 21 6.65 4.32 11.21
C ALA A 21 7.75 4.74 10.24
N LYS A 22 8.08 3.84 9.32
CA LYS A 22 8.89 4.14 8.13
C LYS A 22 8.06 3.83 6.89
N ILE A 23 8.05 4.78 5.94
CA ILE A 23 7.32 4.64 4.69
C ILE A 23 8.31 4.77 3.54
N ARG A 24 8.17 3.89 2.56
CA ARG A 24 8.96 3.92 1.33
C ARG A 24 8.05 3.80 0.12
N ILE A 25 8.23 4.73 -0.80
CA ILE A 25 7.62 4.67 -2.13
C ILE A 25 8.74 4.50 -3.15
N ALA A 26 8.50 3.66 -4.14
CA ALA A 26 9.43 3.45 -5.25
C ALA A 26 8.67 3.32 -6.57
N ARG A 27 9.30 3.83 -7.65
CA ARG A 27 8.83 3.60 -9.02
C ARG A 27 9.32 2.24 -9.49
N MET A 28 8.39 1.38 -9.88
CA MET A 28 8.72 0.02 -10.34
C MET A 28 9.64 0.00 -11.57
N PRO A 29 9.49 0.90 -12.58
CA PRO A 29 10.44 0.96 -13.69
C PRO A 29 11.88 1.25 -13.27
N GLU A 30 12.09 2.16 -12.30
CA GLU A 30 13.41 2.48 -11.78
C GLU A 30 14.04 1.28 -11.02
N LEU A 31 13.21 0.53 -10.29
CA LEU A 31 13.66 -0.69 -9.63
C LEU A 31 14.03 -1.77 -10.63
N LEU A 32 13.22 -1.96 -11.68
CA LEU A 32 13.51 -2.94 -12.72
C LEU A 32 14.83 -2.67 -13.43
N GLN A 33 15.17 -1.40 -13.70
CA GLN A 33 16.46 -1.04 -14.27
C GLN A 33 17.64 -1.53 -13.44
N ARG A 34 17.47 -1.67 -12.11
CA ARG A 34 18.51 -2.20 -11.21
C ARG A 34 18.60 -3.72 -11.22
N PHE A 35 17.54 -4.42 -11.64
CA PHE A 35 17.44 -5.87 -11.56
C PHE A 35 17.54 -6.55 -12.92
N CYS A 36 17.28 -5.84 -14.02
CA CYS A 36 17.36 -6.38 -15.37
C CYS A 36 18.78 -6.25 -15.93
N HIS A 37 19.30 -7.32 -16.51
CA HIS A 37 20.54 -7.29 -17.29
C HIS A 37 20.36 -6.51 -18.61
N CYS A 38 19.12 -6.42 -19.12
CA CYS A 38 18.72 -5.60 -20.24
C CYS A 38 17.58 -4.70 -19.80
N PRO A 39 17.84 -3.49 -19.27
CA PRO A 39 16.78 -2.62 -18.80
C PRO A 39 15.86 -2.23 -19.97
N PRO A 40 14.54 -2.21 -19.78
CA PRO A 40 13.62 -1.69 -20.77
C PRO A 40 13.93 -0.21 -21.07
N GLU A 41 13.72 0.22 -22.31
CA GLU A 41 13.91 1.60 -22.74
C GLU A 41 13.07 2.59 -21.90
N PRO A 42 13.51 3.86 -21.73
CA PRO A 42 12.73 4.89 -21.07
C PRO A 42 11.36 5.03 -21.76
N GLY A 43 10.27 4.97 -20.98
CA GLY A 43 8.89 4.98 -21.49
C GLY A 43 8.26 3.61 -21.72
N TYR A 44 8.95 2.54 -21.37
CA TYR A 44 8.44 1.19 -21.46
C TYR A 44 7.21 0.96 -20.56
N GLU A 45 6.06 0.75 -21.20
CA GLU A 45 4.87 0.31 -20.49
C GLU A 45 4.96 -1.17 -20.14
N ILE A 46 4.87 -1.52 -18.86
CA ILE A 46 4.87 -2.91 -18.36
C ILE A 46 3.86 -3.81 -19.09
N LYS A 47 2.81 -3.22 -19.67
CA LYS A 47 1.79 -3.92 -20.46
C LYS A 47 2.29 -4.50 -21.79
N LYS A 48 3.40 -4.01 -22.33
CA LYS A 48 3.95 -4.42 -23.65
C LYS A 48 5.11 -5.41 -23.55
N ALA A 49 5.54 -5.75 -22.34
CA ALA A 49 6.62 -6.72 -22.16
C ALA A 49 6.18 -8.11 -22.57
N GLY A 50 6.84 -8.67 -23.59
CA GLY A 50 6.83 -10.10 -23.84
C GLY A 50 7.32 -10.89 -22.62
N HIS A 51 7.25 -12.19 -22.66
CA HIS A 51 7.65 -13.06 -21.54
C HIS A 51 9.07 -12.74 -21.07
N PHE A 52 9.20 -12.20 -19.84
CA PHE A 52 10.46 -12.23 -19.12
C PHE A 52 10.62 -13.60 -18.48
N SER A 53 11.79 -14.17 -18.61
CA SER A 53 12.20 -15.35 -17.87
C SER A 53 12.85 -14.89 -16.55
N ALA A 54 12.77 -15.70 -15.49
CA ALA A 54 13.52 -15.43 -14.25
C ALA A 54 15.04 -15.35 -14.49
N SER A 55 15.54 -15.92 -15.58
CA SER A 55 16.95 -15.80 -16.03
C SER A 55 17.32 -14.41 -16.52
N ASP A 56 16.35 -13.57 -16.89
CA ASP A 56 16.60 -12.22 -17.40
C ASP A 56 16.84 -11.20 -16.27
N PHE A 57 16.62 -11.64 -15.01
CA PHE A 57 16.79 -10.80 -13.84
C PHE A 57 17.90 -11.31 -12.93
N SER A 58 18.77 -10.41 -12.48
CA SER A 58 19.55 -10.64 -11.28
C SER A 58 18.75 -10.21 -10.06
N ILE A 59 18.17 -11.17 -9.34
CA ILE A 59 17.31 -10.90 -8.17
C ILE A 59 18.02 -11.40 -6.89
N PRO A 60 19.16 -10.81 -6.52
CA PRO A 60 20.01 -11.33 -5.43
C PRO A 60 19.38 -11.18 -4.03
N PHE A 61 18.23 -10.54 -3.95
CA PHE A 61 17.49 -10.32 -2.71
C PHE A 61 16.37 -11.35 -2.46
N LEU A 62 16.05 -12.21 -3.43
CA LEU A 62 15.08 -13.29 -3.25
C LEU A 62 15.80 -14.58 -2.84
N ASN A 63 15.21 -15.31 -1.89
CA ASN A 63 15.63 -16.67 -1.59
C ASN A 63 14.98 -17.68 -2.55
N GLN A 64 15.38 -18.96 -2.47
CA GLN A 64 14.91 -19.99 -3.40
C GLN A 64 13.39 -20.14 -3.41
N SER A 65 12.75 -20.16 -2.25
CA SER A 65 11.27 -20.29 -2.18
C SER A 65 10.53 -19.10 -2.79
N GLU A 66 11.11 -17.92 -2.71
CA GLU A 66 10.57 -16.71 -3.35
C GLU A 66 10.79 -16.73 -4.87
N LEU A 67 11.92 -17.24 -5.35
CA LEU A 67 12.16 -17.47 -6.78
C LEU A 67 11.17 -18.50 -7.34
N ASP A 68 10.95 -19.62 -6.63
CA ASP A 68 9.96 -20.63 -7.01
C ASP A 68 8.55 -20.02 -7.08
N ARG A 69 8.21 -19.14 -6.15
CA ARG A 69 6.93 -18.42 -6.16
C ARG A 69 6.82 -17.44 -7.31
N LEU A 70 7.87 -16.70 -7.62
CA LEU A 70 7.93 -15.77 -8.76
C LEU A 70 7.65 -16.49 -10.06
N ASN A 71 8.25 -17.67 -10.25
CA ASN A 71 8.09 -18.50 -11.45
C ASN A 71 6.66 -19.05 -11.64
N GLN A 72 5.84 -19.07 -10.58
CA GLN A 72 4.43 -19.49 -10.67
C GLN A 72 3.51 -18.42 -11.26
N PHE A 73 3.92 -17.14 -11.26
CA PHE A 73 3.10 -16.08 -11.83
C PHE A 73 3.15 -16.11 -13.37
N LYS A 74 1.98 -16.29 -13.99
CA LYS A 74 1.81 -16.33 -15.44
C LYS A 74 1.78 -14.96 -16.12
N VAL A 75 1.55 -13.90 -15.34
CA VAL A 75 1.34 -12.54 -15.84
C VAL A 75 2.53 -11.69 -15.43
N LEU A 76 3.24 -11.13 -16.41
CA LEU A 76 4.43 -10.31 -16.20
C LEU A 76 4.17 -9.15 -15.23
N LYS A 77 3.06 -8.42 -15.39
CA LYS A 77 2.69 -7.35 -14.47
C LYS A 77 2.74 -7.83 -13.02
N LYS A 78 2.21 -9.03 -12.75
CA LYS A 78 2.19 -9.62 -11.41
C LYS A 78 3.59 -9.98 -10.91
N GLN A 79 4.45 -10.49 -11.79
CA GLN A 79 5.85 -10.77 -11.46
C GLN A 79 6.58 -9.48 -11.05
N VAL A 80 6.40 -8.42 -11.82
CA VAL A 80 7.02 -7.11 -11.58
C VAL A 80 6.54 -6.50 -10.26
N GLU A 81 5.22 -6.39 -10.08
CA GLU A 81 4.61 -5.85 -8.86
C GLU A 81 5.11 -6.60 -7.61
N TRP A 82 5.10 -7.92 -7.68
CA TRP A 82 5.51 -8.76 -6.57
C TRP A 82 7.01 -8.62 -6.27
N THR A 83 7.87 -8.66 -7.30
CA THR A 83 9.33 -8.53 -7.14
C THR A 83 9.71 -7.16 -6.59
N CYS A 84 9.16 -6.08 -7.14
CA CYS A 84 9.40 -4.73 -6.65
C CYS A 84 8.89 -4.56 -5.21
N GLY A 85 7.70 -5.07 -4.90
CA GLY A 85 7.16 -5.07 -3.54
C GLY A 85 8.08 -5.80 -2.57
N ARG A 86 8.60 -6.99 -2.93
CA ARG A 86 9.58 -7.75 -2.12
C ARG A 86 10.84 -6.95 -1.84
N PHE A 87 11.42 -6.34 -2.86
CA PHE A 87 12.61 -5.50 -2.69
C PHE A 87 12.37 -4.34 -1.72
N VAL A 88 11.28 -3.60 -1.93
CA VAL A 88 10.96 -2.43 -1.09
C VAL A 88 10.72 -2.84 0.36
N VAL A 89 9.95 -3.92 0.61
CA VAL A 89 9.71 -4.44 1.96
C VAL A 89 11.02 -4.87 2.61
N LYS A 90 11.82 -5.74 1.96
CA LYS A 90 13.05 -6.26 2.53
C LYS A 90 14.08 -5.16 2.79
N SER A 91 14.25 -4.23 1.84
CA SER A 91 15.17 -3.11 2.04
C SER A 91 14.72 -2.19 3.18
N LEU A 92 13.41 -1.92 3.30
CA LEU A 92 12.87 -1.12 4.40
C LEU A 92 13.03 -1.83 5.75
N ALA A 93 12.74 -3.14 5.81
CA ALA A 93 12.88 -3.95 7.01
C ALA A 93 14.35 -4.04 7.46
N ARG A 94 15.27 -4.25 6.51
CA ARG A 94 16.71 -4.24 6.82
C ARG A 94 17.13 -2.90 7.43
N ASP A 95 16.77 -1.80 6.77
CA ASP A 95 17.23 -0.47 7.19
C ASP A 95 16.60 -0.02 8.53
N ALA A 96 15.41 -0.54 8.87
CA ALA A 96 14.68 -0.13 10.07
C ALA A 96 14.85 -1.09 11.28
N LEU A 97 14.94 -2.40 11.04
CA LEU A 97 14.87 -3.40 12.10
C LEU A 97 16.07 -4.37 12.12
N ALA A 98 16.72 -4.62 10.98
CA ALA A 98 17.71 -5.70 10.83
C ALA A 98 18.92 -5.29 9.97
N PRO A 99 19.69 -4.24 10.33
CA PRO A 99 20.66 -3.59 9.43
C PRO A 99 21.81 -4.48 8.95
N LYS A 100 22.06 -5.61 9.63
CA LYS A 100 23.13 -6.55 9.26
C LYS A 100 22.62 -7.80 8.54
N THR A 101 21.30 -7.94 8.38
CA THR A 101 20.69 -9.13 7.79
C THR A 101 20.72 -9.04 6.26
N PRO A 102 21.21 -10.07 5.55
CA PRO A 102 21.06 -10.16 4.10
C PRO A 102 19.60 -10.10 3.67
N LEU A 103 19.31 -9.47 2.54
CA LEU A 103 17.91 -9.35 2.07
C LEU A 103 17.27 -10.72 1.82
N THR A 104 18.04 -11.74 1.41
CA THR A 104 17.57 -13.11 1.24
C THR A 104 16.99 -13.71 2.51
N ASP A 105 17.52 -13.31 3.67
CA ASP A 105 17.19 -13.90 4.98
C ASP A 105 15.98 -13.19 5.63
N ILE A 106 15.60 -12.00 5.13
CA ILE A 106 14.37 -11.31 5.57
C ILE A 106 13.16 -12.04 5.01
N CYS A 107 12.44 -12.74 5.89
CA CYS A 107 11.33 -13.61 5.51
C CYS A 107 9.98 -12.89 5.64
N ILE A 108 9.26 -12.78 4.52
CA ILE A 108 7.90 -12.20 4.47
C ILE A 108 6.90 -13.33 4.35
N GLN A 109 5.99 -13.42 5.30
CA GLN A 109 4.89 -14.38 5.33
C GLN A 109 3.53 -13.67 5.22
N TYR A 110 2.46 -14.43 5.08
CA TYR A 110 1.10 -13.91 4.94
C TYR A 110 0.17 -14.54 5.97
N LYS A 111 -0.68 -13.73 6.55
CA LYS A 111 -1.80 -14.18 7.38
C LYS A 111 -2.87 -14.84 6.50
N PRO A 112 -3.81 -15.62 7.08
CA PRO A 112 -4.89 -16.27 6.30
C PRO A 112 -5.69 -15.30 5.42
N GLN A 113 -5.86 -14.04 5.85
CA GLN A 113 -6.56 -12.99 5.09
C GLN A 113 -5.66 -12.27 4.07
N GLY A 114 -4.42 -12.74 3.86
CA GLY A 114 -3.50 -12.19 2.88
C GLY A 114 -2.64 -11.01 3.35
N ALA A 115 -2.79 -10.55 4.58
CA ALA A 115 -1.96 -9.47 5.12
C ALA A 115 -0.50 -9.94 5.32
N PRO A 116 0.51 -9.21 4.81
CA PRO A 116 1.91 -9.59 4.97
C PRO A 116 2.40 -9.30 6.38
N PHE A 117 3.41 -10.07 6.82
CA PHE A 117 4.15 -9.80 8.04
C PHE A 117 5.60 -10.30 7.91
N LEU A 118 6.49 -9.75 8.72
CA LEU A 118 7.88 -10.22 8.83
C LEU A 118 7.93 -11.36 9.85
N LYS A 119 8.45 -12.53 9.43
CA LYS A 119 8.51 -13.73 10.26
C LYS A 119 9.23 -13.47 11.58
N ASP A 120 10.37 -12.78 11.53
CA ASP A 120 11.24 -12.56 12.69
C ASP A 120 10.85 -11.30 13.49
N PHE A 121 9.87 -10.52 13.00
CA PHE A 121 9.35 -9.31 13.63
C PHE A 121 7.82 -9.27 13.60
N PRO A 122 7.12 -10.30 14.17
CA PRO A 122 5.67 -10.45 14.03
C PRO A 122 4.85 -9.35 14.71
N ASP A 123 5.43 -8.64 15.69
CA ASP A 123 4.79 -7.54 16.41
C ASP A 123 4.88 -6.18 15.70
N TYR A 124 5.64 -6.12 14.60
CA TYR A 124 5.80 -4.92 13.79
C TYR A 124 4.86 -4.98 12.59
N SER A 125 3.92 -4.05 12.54
CA SER A 125 2.94 -3.98 11.45
C SER A 125 3.64 -3.69 10.13
N LEU A 126 3.30 -4.46 9.11
CA LEU A 126 3.74 -4.30 7.73
C LEU A 126 2.54 -4.21 6.81
N THR A 127 2.53 -3.24 5.92
CA THR A 127 1.51 -3.06 4.91
C THR A 127 2.13 -2.58 3.60
N LEU A 128 1.58 -3.01 2.47
CA LEU A 128 2.03 -2.59 1.14
C LEU A 128 0.86 -2.43 0.17
N SER A 129 1.06 -1.57 -0.81
CA SER A 129 0.18 -1.41 -1.96
C SER A 129 1.00 -1.09 -3.21
N HIS A 130 0.40 -1.32 -4.37
CA HIS A 130 0.96 -0.94 -5.66
C HIS A 130 -0.17 -0.60 -6.63
N SER A 131 0.04 0.44 -7.42
CA SER A 131 -0.86 0.83 -8.51
C SER A 131 -0.05 1.54 -9.60
N GLY A 132 -0.41 1.29 -10.86
CA GLY A 132 0.32 1.86 -11.99
C GLY A 132 1.81 1.50 -11.97
N SER A 133 2.66 2.51 -11.81
CA SER A 133 4.11 2.36 -11.73
C SER A 133 4.68 2.51 -10.30
N LEU A 134 3.83 2.72 -9.29
CA LEU A 134 4.27 2.91 -7.91
C LEU A 134 4.05 1.68 -7.04
N THR A 135 4.97 1.45 -6.12
CA THR A 135 4.79 0.59 -4.94
C THR A 135 5.02 1.41 -3.68
N ALA A 136 4.16 1.23 -2.69
CA ALA A 136 4.23 1.90 -1.41
C ALA A 136 4.24 0.86 -0.28
N VAL A 137 5.14 1.03 0.69
CA VAL A 137 5.28 0.16 1.85
C VAL A 137 5.33 1.01 3.11
N ALA A 138 4.59 0.60 4.14
CA ALA A 138 4.74 1.15 5.48
C ALA A 138 5.08 0.03 6.47
N LEU A 139 6.05 0.30 7.34
CA LEU A 139 6.56 -0.60 8.37
C LEU A 139 6.57 0.13 9.72
N ALA A 140 5.96 -0.47 10.72
CA ALA A 140 6.11 -0.01 12.10
C ALA A 140 7.56 -0.22 12.58
N THR A 141 8.10 0.75 13.30
CA THR A 141 9.43 0.66 13.93
C THR A 141 9.33 0.55 15.45
N VAL A 142 8.11 0.55 15.97
CA VAL A 142 7.78 0.28 17.37
C VAL A 142 6.71 -0.81 17.46
N PRO A 143 6.80 -1.72 18.42
CA PRO A 143 5.79 -2.75 18.63
C PRO A 143 4.43 -2.14 18.97
N GLY A 144 3.36 -2.76 18.48
CA GLY A 144 2.00 -2.34 18.80
C GLY A 144 1.44 -1.18 17.97
N LEU A 145 2.24 -0.50 17.17
CA LEU A 145 1.73 0.41 16.14
C LEU A 145 1.15 -0.42 14.99
N VAL A 146 -0.09 -0.16 14.62
CA VAL A 146 -0.77 -0.79 13.47
C VAL A 146 -0.84 0.22 12.33
N LEU A 147 -0.64 -0.28 11.10
CA LEU A 147 -0.57 0.53 9.88
C LEU A 147 -1.44 -0.06 8.78
N GLY A 148 -2.00 0.82 7.96
CA GLY A 148 -2.56 0.47 6.66
C GLY A 148 -2.13 1.53 5.65
N ILE A 149 -1.62 1.12 4.50
CA ILE A 149 -1.24 2.01 3.38
C ILE A 149 -1.92 1.55 2.11
N ASP A 150 -2.37 2.51 1.32
CA ASP A 150 -2.85 2.26 -0.02
C ASP A 150 -2.36 3.34 -0.99
N VAL A 151 -2.17 2.97 -2.26
CA VAL A 151 -1.80 3.87 -3.35
C VAL A 151 -2.58 3.51 -4.60
N GLU A 152 -3.13 4.53 -5.28
CA GLU A 152 -3.86 4.36 -6.53
C GLU A 152 -3.45 5.41 -7.57
N ALA A 153 -3.27 4.97 -8.80
CA ALA A 153 -3.11 5.88 -9.92
C ALA A 153 -4.43 6.63 -10.16
N VAL A 154 -4.37 7.96 -10.14
CA VAL A 154 -5.55 8.79 -10.40
C VAL A 154 -5.89 8.70 -11.88
N GLY A 155 -6.99 8.06 -12.18
CA GLY A 155 -7.58 7.95 -13.52
C GLY A 155 -8.66 8.99 -13.78
N PRO A 156 -9.42 8.80 -14.87
CA PRO A 156 -10.67 9.53 -15.11
C PRO A 156 -11.64 9.35 -13.94
N MET A 157 -12.69 10.18 -13.89
CA MET A 157 -13.77 10.01 -12.91
C MET A 157 -14.35 8.59 -13.03
N PRO A 158 -14.40 7.83 -11.93
CA PRO A 158 -15.03 6.52 -11.94
C PRO A 158 -16.51 6.60 -12.32
N ASP A 159 -17.04 5.52 -12.89
CA ASP A 159 -18.45 5.44 -13.26
C ASP A 159 -19.38 5.32 -12.04
N ASP A 160 -20.67 5.50 -12.28
CA ASP A 160 -21.69 5.46 -11.24
C ASP A 160 -21.76 4.09 -10.53
N ALA A 161 -21.45 3.01 -11.23
CA ALA A 161 -21.45 1.66 -10.65
C ALA A 161 -20.31 1.49 -9.63
N PHE A 162 -19.10 1.94 -9.96
CA PHE A 162 -18.00 1.99 -9.01
C PHE A 162 -18.34 2.91 -7.83
N MET A 163 -18.83 4.14 -8.09
CA MET A 163 -19.17 5.09 -7.04
C MET A 163 -20.21 4.51 -6.07
N ALA A 164 -21.26 3.87 -6.58
CA ALA A 164 -22.29 3.24 -5.75
C ALA A 164 -21.79 2.02 -4.96
N THR A 165 -20.79 1.30 -5.48
CA THR A 165 -20.21 0.13 -4.80
C THR A 165 -19.20 0.54 -3.73
N ALA A 166 -18.38 1.55 -4.01
CA ALA A 166 -17.27 1.95 -3.17
C ALA A 166 -17.67 2.91 -2.05
N PHE A 167 -18.70 3.74 -2.27
CA PHE A 167 -19.03 4.85 -1.38
C PHE A 167 -20.49 4.86 -0.95
N THR A 168 -20.74 5.33 0.26
CA THR A 168 -22.10 5.63 0.73
C THR A 168 -22.62 6.92 0.10
N LYS A 169 -23.95 7.11 0.12
CA LYS A 169 -24.56 8.37 -0.33
C LYS A 169 -24.02 9.58 0.44
N ARG A 170 -23.71 9.43 1.72
CA ARG A 170 -23.14 10.50 2.57
C ARG A 170 -21.74 10.89 2.11
N GLU A 171 -20.89 9.92 1.74
CA GLU A 171 -19.56 10.19 1.21
C GLU A 171 -19.67 10.91 -0.14
N ILE A 172 -20.51 10.43 -1.06
CA ILE A 172 -20.70 11.03 -2.39
C ILE A 172 -21.16 12.49 -2.27
N LEU A 173 -22.10 12.78 -1.37
CA LEU A 173 -22.59 14.15 -1.14
C LEU A 173 -21.54 15.08 -0.50
N GLY A 174 -20.66 14.51 0.32
CA GLY A 174 -19.59 15.26 1.02
C GLY A 174 -18.28 15.37 0.27
N MET A 175 -18.13 14.64 -0.83
CA MET A 175 -16.91 14.56 -1.62
C MET A 175 -16.90 15.67 -2.68
N ALA A 176 -15.75 16.30 -2.90
CA ALA A 176 -15.60 17.18 -4.05
C ALA A 176 -15.63 16.37 -5.35
N SER A 177 -16.15 16.97 -6.42
CA SER A 177 -16.44 16.28 -7.68
C SER A 177 -15.21 16.19 -8.61
N THR A 178 -14.03 15.89 -8.05
CA THR A 178 -12.82 15.69 -8.87
C THR A 178 -12.31 14.25 -8.75
N PRO A 179 -11.69 13.70 -9.81
CA PRO A 179 -11.08 12.37 -9.71
C PRO A 179 -10.09 12.25 -8.53
N ALA A 180 -9.29 13.29 -8.29
CA ALA A 180 -8.32 13.32 -7.21
C ALA A 180 -8.97 13.12 -5.84
N ASP A 181 -10.11 13.79 -5.57
CA ASP A 181 -10.82 13.65 -4.29
C ASP A 181 -11.40 12.23 -4.12
N VAL A 182 -11.97 11.68 -5.21
CA VAL A 182 -12.51 10.31 -5.21
C VAL A 182 -11.40 9.31 -4.90
N PHE A 183 -10.26 9.40 -5.59
CA PHE A 183 -9.15 8.47 -5.36
C PHE A 183 -8.47 8.66 -4.00
N GLN A 184 -8.40 9.89 -3.46
CA GLN A 184 -7.93 10.10 -2.08
C GLN A 184 -8.88 9.47 -1.04
N CYS A 185 -10.19 9.61 -1.22
CA CYS A 185 -11.19 8.97 -0.36
C CYS A 185 -11.09 7.44 -0.46
N TRP A 186 -10.96 6.92 -1.69
CA TRP A 186 -10.79 5.50 -1.96
C TRP A 186 -9.55 4.91 -1.28
N THR A 187 -8.37 5.54 -1.46
CA THR A 187 -7.13 5.07 -0.83
C THR A 187 -7.18 5.11 0.69
N LEU A 188 -7.86 6.10 1.30
CA LEU A 188 -8.06 6.11 2.76
C LEU A 188 -8.95 4.94 3.22
N LYS A 189 -9.99 4.63 2.46
CA LYS A 189 -10.89 3.51 2.76
C LYS A 189 -10.14 2.17 2.67
N GLU A 190 -9.39 1.95 1.59
CA GLU A 190 -8.55 0.76 1.39
C GLU A 190 -7.43 0.65 2.45
N ALA A 191 -6.77 1.78 2.76
CA ALA A 191 -5.77 1.81 3.83
C ALA A 191 -6.38 1.43 5.19
N TYR A 192 -7.60 1.88 5.48
CA TYR A 192 -8.29 1.49 6.70
C TYR A 192 -8.67 0.02 6.72
N LEU A 193 -9.14 -0.55 5.61
CA LEU A 193 -9.44 -1.99 5.52
C LEU A 193 -8.18 -2.85 5.72
N LYS A 194 -7.02 -2.39 5.21
CA LYS A 194 -5.72 -3.02 5.47
C LYS A 194 -5.31 -2.86 6.94
N PHE A 195 -5.54 -1.69 7.54
CA PHE A 195 -5.27 -1.41 8.94
C PHE A 195 -6.04 -2.35 9.88
N ILE A 196 -7.34 -2.59 9.63
CA ILE A 196 -8.13 -3.53 10.44
C ILE A 196 -7.89 -5.01 10.08
N GLY A 197 -7.14 -5.28 9.00
CA GLY A 197 -6.77 -6.63 8.55
C GLY A 197 -7.92 -7.43 7.95
N LYS A 198 -9.04 -6.80 7.62
CA LYS A 198 -10.21 -7.48 7.06
C LYS A 198 -10.23 -7.49 5.53
N GLY A 199 -9.55 -6.54 4.87
CA GLY A 199 -9.62 -6.39 3.42
C GLY A 199 -11.08 -6.33 2.94
N PHE A 200 -11.38 -6.97 1.82
CA PHE A 200 -12.74 -7.03 1.26
C PHE A 200 -13.72 -7.96 1.98
N TYR A 201 -13.35 -8.57 3.12
CA TYR A 201 -14.31 -9.26 4.00
C TYR A 201 -15.15 -8.27 4.81
N GLU A 202 -14.75 -7.00 4.90
CA GLU A 202 -15.57 -5.94 5.46
C GLU A 202 -16.33 -5.22 4.34
N SER A 203 -17.59 -4.86 4.59
CA SER A 203 -18.39 -4.09 3.64
C SER A 203 -17.82 -2.67 3.50
N LEU A 204 -17.61 -2.24 2.26
CA LEU A 204 -17.19 -0.87 1.95
C LEU A 204 -18.16 0.19 2.49
N HIS A 205 -19.45 -0.13 2.58
CA HIS A 205 -20.47 0.77 3.09
C HIS A 205 -20.52 0.86 4.62
N HIS A 206 -19.83 -0.04 5.34
CA HIS A 206 -19.65 0.10 6.79
C HIS A 206 -18.54 1.07 7.16
N VAL A 207 -17.69 1.43 6.19
CA VAL A 207 -16.58 2.37 6.38
C VAL A 207 -16.87 3.63 5.58
N GLU A 208 -16.92 4.78 6.24
CA GLU A 208 -17.12 6.08 5.60
C GLU A 208 -15.92 7.00 5.89
N ILE A 209 -15.53 7.77 4.87
CA ILE A 209 -14.53 8.84 5.00
C ILE A 209 -15.26 10.19 4.92
N LEU A 210 -15.43 10.84 6.05
CA LEU A 210 -16.18 12.09 6.16
C LEU A 210 -15.30 13.18 6.77
N GLY A 211 -15.00 14.22 5.97
CA GLY A 211 -14.15 15.32 6.43
C GLY A 211 -12.76 14.87 6.89
N GLY A 212 -12.18 13.85 6.24
CA GLY A 212 -10.89 13.25 6.61
C GLY A 212 -10.92 12.36 7.85
N LYS A 213 -12.10 12.14 8.46
CA LYS A 213 -12.28 11.22 9.59
C LYS A 213 -12.82 9.88 9.08
N ILE A 214 -12.40 8.81 9.74
CA ILE A 214 -12.89 7.46 9.45
C ILE A 214 -14.04 7.14 10.41
N ILE A 215 -15.17 6.79 9.83
CA ILE A 215 -16.35 6.31 10.53
C ILE A 215 -16.52 4.84 10.18
N HIS A 216 -16.63 3.95 11.14
CA HIS A 216 -16.86 2.52 10.91
C HIS A 216 -18.04 2.05 11.77
N HIS A 217 -19.04 1.43 11.15
CA HIS A 217 -20.33 1.10 11.77
C HIS A 217 -20.96 2.30 12.51
N ASN A 218 -21.02 3.45 11.84
CA ASN A 218 -21.54 4.73 12.36
C ASN A 218 -20.77 5.32 13.57
N ALA A 219 -19.61 4.77 13.94
CA ALA A 219 -18.79 5.27 15.04
C ALA A 219 -17.46 5.86 14.52
N PRO A 220 -17.07 7.08 14.95
CA PRO A 220 -15.76 7.64 14.65
C PRO A 220 -14.64 6.74 15.19
N GLN A 221 -13.62 6.51 14.37
CA GLN A 221 -12.49 5.66 14.77
C GLN A 221 -11.34 6.51 15.30
N PRO A 222 -10.70 6.10 16.41
CA PRO A 222 -9.58 6.80 17.02
C PRO A 222 -8.27 6.48 16.29
N VAL A 223 -8.19 6.85 15.03
CA VAL A 223 -7.04 6.62 14.15
C VAL A 223 -6.52 7.94 13.58
N THR A 224 -5.25 7.99 13.27
CA THR A 224 -4.69 9.04 12.42
C THR A 224 -4.82 8.59 10.97
N ALA A 225 -5.50 9.38 10.15
CA ALA A 225 -5.65 9.18 8.72
C ALA A 225 -5.02 10.35 7.97
N ARG A 226 -4.25 10.07 6.94
CA ARG A 226 -3.63 11.06 6.07
C ARG A 226 -3.76 10.64 4.62
N ALA A 227 -4.05 11.58 3.74
CA ALA A 227 -4.06 11.38 2.29
C ALA A 227 -3.16 12.42 1.61
N TRP A 228 -2.53 11.99 0.52
CA TRP A 228 -1.69 12.85 -0.33
C TRP A 228 -2.03 12.59 -1.79
N LEU A 229 -1.80 13.61 -2.62
CA LEU A 229 -1.59 13.43 -4.05
C LEU A 229 -0.09 13.48 -4.27
N VAL A 230 0.48 12.38 -4.76
CA VAL A 230 1.92 12.25 -4.95
C VAL A 230 2.25 12.09 -6.42
N ASP A 231 3.42 12.61 -6.81
CA ASP A 231 3.98 12.36 -8.13
C ASP A 231 3.05 12.75 -9.30
N ASN A 232 2.24 13.80 -9.09
CA ASN A 232 1.30 14.38 -10.05
C ASN A 232 0.27 13.41 -10.67
N GLY A 233 0.07 12.24 -10.10
CA GLY A 233 -0.86 11.28 -10.69
C GLY A 233 -1.25 10.11 -9.80
N TYR A 234 -0.94 10.17 -8.49
CA TYR A 234 -1.28 9.11 -7.56
C TYR A 234 -1.91 9.66 -6.30
N ALA A 235 -2.97 9.02 -5.84
CA ALA A 235 -3.50 9.19 -4.49
C ALA A 235 -2.83 8.17 -3.56
N LEU A 236 -2.48 8.58 -2.35
CA LEU A 236 -1.91 7.72 -1.32
C LEU A 236 -2.64 7.96 -0.01
N GLY A 237 -3.12 6.89 0.61
CA GLY A 237 -3.77 6.87 1.91
C GLY A 237 -2.91 6.15 2.95
N LEU A 238 -2.82 6.70 4.16
CA LEU A 238 -2.19 6.08 5.31
C LEU A 238 -3.11 6.18 6.52
N VAL A 239 -3.28 5.05 7.20
CA VAL A 239 -4.01 4.98 8.48
C VAL A 239 -3.09 4.34 9.51
N LEU A 240 -3.06 4.92 10.71
CA LEU A 240 -2.26 4.38 11.81
C LEU A 240 -2.91 4.63 13.17
N SER A 241 -2.65 3.73 14.11
CA SER A 241 -3.05 3.86 15.51
C SER A 241 -2.23 2.91 16.39
N ASN A 242 -2.03 3.26 17.65
CA ASN A 242 -1.47 2.32 18.63
C ASN A 242 -2.50 1.28 19.06
N ARG A 243 -2.09 0.02 19.26
CA ARG A 243 -2.97 -1.09 19.70
C ARG A 243 -3.74 -0.83 21.00
N GLY A 244 -3.32 0.14 21.79
CA GLY A 244 -4.04 0.57 23.01
C GLY A 244 -5.34 1.35 22.74
N GLN A 245 -5.50 1.91 21.54
CA GLN A 245 -6.74 2.51 21.06
C GLN A 245 -7.50 1.42 20.28
N LYS A 246 -8.24 0.57 21.02
CA LYS A 246 -8.99 -0.53 20.42
C LYS A 246 -10.02 0.02 19.40
N TYR A 247 -9.94 -0.47 18.16
CA TYR A 247 -11.13 -0.70 17.36
C TYR A 247 -12.16 -1.39 18.27
N ILE A 248 -13.26 -0.71 18.56
CA ILE A 248 -14.40 -1.29 19.29
C ILE A 248 -15.29 -1.87 18.19
N PRO A 249 -15.29 -3.19 17.94
CA PRO A 249 -16.36 -3.79 17.20
C PRO A 249 -17.60 -3.56 18.04
N GLN A 250 -18.51 -2.72 17.58
CA GLN A 250 -19.85 -2.78 18.11
C GLN A 250 -20.38 -4.17 17.75
N THR A 251 -20.44 -5.04 18.74
CA THR A 251 -21.22 -6.27 18.67
C THR A 251 -22.63 -5.84 18.35
N GLY A 252 -23.01 -5.96 17.07
CA GLY A 252 -24.39 -5.79 16.68
C GLY A 252 -25.20 -6.79 17.50
N GLY A 253 -26.06 -6.27 18.36
CA GLY A 253 -27.15 -7.06 18.92
C GLY A 253 -28.00 -7.59 17.75
N PHE A 254 -28.31 -8.87 17.80
CA PHE A 254 -29.23 -9.58 16.94
C PHE A 254 -30.59 -8.89 16.90
#